data_c66d1820e52647ddd9b69b6824739114
#
_entry.id   c66d1820e52647ddd9b69b6824739114
#
_cell.length_a   1.000
_cell.length_b   1.000
_cell.length_c   1.000
_cell.angle_alpha   90.00
_cell.angle_beta   90.00
_cell.angle_gamma   90.00
#
_symmetry.space_group_name_H-M   'P 1'
#
loop_
_entity.id
_entity.type
_entity.pdbx_description
1 polymer ?
#
loop_
_entity_poly.entity_id
_entity_poly.type
_entity_poly.pdbx_seq_one_letter_code
_entity_poly.pdbx_strand_id
1 'polypeptide(L)'
;MQKVKEVNANRLREAVRLRKAVYKDGKPSFSSASYDSLSLAADPSLELSYLVAPPRMAYYEKVSRQIYGIYLKYIAPEDIVVYSIDEVFIDATSYLSHYNMTAHDLAMTIIREVLYTTGITATAGIGTNLYLAKLAMDITAKHAAPDKDGVRIAELDEESFRYLLWDYKPLTDFWMTGPGTVKRLEKHGIHTMGELAYFSTVNQDILYREFGVDAELLIDHAWGLEPCSIKEIKAYKPSTNSISEGLVLSCPYPYDKARIIIMEMADSLVLQLTDKGLVTDSLTLDVGYDRENCDSGKYRGPVHIDHYGRTVPKGAHGSTKLDNPTNLGSQLIKVAATLFDQIADKTLTV
;
A
#
# COMPACT_ATOMS: atom_id res chain seq x y z
N MET A 1 -15.01 -1.32 -14.48
CA MET A 1 -16.34 -1.15 -15.10
C MET A 1 -17.33 -2.26 -14.75
N GLN A 2 -16.95 -3.55 -14.70
CA GLN A 2 -17.85 -4.64 -14.33
C GLN A 2 -18.45 -4.49 -12.92
N LYS A 3 -17.63 -4.13 -11.93
CA LYS A 3 -18.08 -3.88 -10.55
C LYS A 3 -19.11 -2.75 -10.44
N VAL A 4 -18.98 -1.69 -11.25
CA VAL A 4 -19.98 -0.59 -11.31
C VAL A 4 -21.32 -1.11 -11.84
N LYS A 5 -21.29 -1.96 -12.87
CA LYS A 5 -22.50 -2.59 -13.42
C LYS A 5 -23.21 -3.47 -12.38
N GLU A 6 -22.45 -4.28 -11.62
CA GLU A 6 -22.99 -5.12 -10.54
C GLU A 6 -23.60 -4.28 -9.41
N VAL A 7 -22.88 -3.23 -8.98
CA VAL A 7 -23.38 -2.28 -7.97
C VAL A 7 -24.68 -1.63 -8.46
N ASN A 8 -24.70 -1.13 -9.69
CA ASN A 8 -25.89 -0.50 -10.27
C ASN A 8 -27.06 -1.48 -10.43
N ALA A 9 -26.79 -2.72 -10.80
CA ALA A 9 -27.83 -3.75 -10.86
C ALA A 9 -28.45 -4.02 -9.47
N ASN A 10 -27.66 -4.05 -8.42
CA ASN A 10 -28.13 -4.21 -7.04
C ASN A 10 -28.93 -2.98 -6.58
N ARG A 11 -28.42 -1.78 -6.85
CA ARG A 11 -29.09 -0.51 -6.52
C ARG A 11 -30.44 -0.39 -7.21
N LEU A 12 -30.52 -0.74 -8.50
CA LEU A 12 -31.77 -0.66 -9.25
C LEU A 12 -32.80 -1.65 -8.69
N ARG A 13 -32.40 -2.88 -8.32
CA ARG A 13 -33.27 -3.84 -7.64
C ARG A 13 -33.83 -3.28 -6.32
N GLU A 14 -32.98 -2.63 -5.54
CA GLU A 14 -33.36 -1.99 -4.28
C GLU A 14 -34.30 -0.81 -4.52
N ALA A 15 -34.02 0.04 -5.51
CA ALA A 15 -34.89 1.15 -5.89
C ALA A 15 -36.31 0.66 -6.31
N VAL A 16 -36.38 -0.44 -7.04
CA VAL A 16 -37.67 -1.09 -7.40
C VAL A 16 -38.38 -1.60 -6.15
N ARG A 17 -37.65 -2.31 -5.26
CA ARG A 17 -38.20 -2.82 -4.00
C ARG A 17 -38.79 -1.73 -3.13
N LEU A 18 -38.12 -0.58 -3.05
CA LEU A 18 -38.53 0.59 -2.26
C LEU A 18 -39.49 1.54 -3.01
N ARG A 19 -39.92 1.21 -4.22
CA ARG A 19 -40.80 2.04 -5.09
C ARG A 19 -40.22 3.43 -5.40
N LYS A 20 -38.88 3.52 -5.46
CA LYS A 20 -38.13 4.75 -5.80
C LYS A 20 -37.60 4.76 -7.24
N ALA A 21 -37.67 3.65 -7.95
CA ALA A 21 -37.26 3.58 -9.35
C ALA A 21 -38.20 4.41 -10.25
N VAL A 22 -37.61 5.12 -11.22
CA VAL A 22 -38.37 5.70 -12.34
C VAL A 22 -38.56 4.63 -13.42
N TYR A 23 -39.63 4.77 -14.21
CA TYR A 23 -39.88 3.87 -15.32
C TYR A 23 -39.76 4.59 -16.65
N LYS A 24 -38.88 4.09 -17.53
CA LYS A 24 -38.72 4.57 -18.90
C LYS A 24 -39.06 3.41 -19.84
N ASP A 25 -39.98 3.63 -20.75
CA ASP A 25 -40.46 2.62 -21.70
C ASP A 25 -40.87 1.30 -21.00
N GLY A 26 -41.54 1.42 -19.85
CA GLY A 26 -42.00 0.27 -19.05
C GLY A 26 -40.88 -0.47 -18.29
N LYS A 27 -39.64 -0.06 -18.36
CA LYS A 27 -38.50 -0.66 -17.66
C LYS A 27 -38.04 0.22 -16.50
N PRO A 28 -37.65 -0.39 -15.36
CA PRO A 28 -37.12 0.35 -14.24
C PRO A 28 -35.78 1.01 -14.63
N SER A 29 -35.60 2.25 -14.20
CA SER A 29 -34.43 3.09 -14.48
C SER A 29 -34.09 3.94 -13.26
N PHE A 30 -32.90 4.51 -13.24
CA PHE A 30 -32.47 5.47 -12.23
C PHE A 30 -33.10 6.85 -12.48
N SER A 31 -33.31 7.60 -11.40
CA SER A 31 -33.79 8.99 -11.44
C SER A 31 -32.73 9.96 -11.97
N SER A 32 -31.51 9.80 -11.49
CA SER A 32 -30.31 10.55 -11.90
C SER A 32 -29.04 9.76 -11.56
N ALA A 33 -27.86 10.34 -11.77
CA ALA A 33 -26.56 9.75 -11.44
C ALA A 33 -25.84 10.56 -10.36
N SER A 34 -25.02 9.87 -9.56
CA SER A 34 -24.14 10.47 -8.55
C SER A 34 -22.84 9.68 -8.42
N TYR A 35 -21.80 10.33 -7.94
CA TYR A 35 -20.54 9.71 -7.48
C TYR A 35 -20.35 9.91 -5.96
N ASP A 36 -21.18 10.73 -5.34
CA ASP A 36 -21.08 11.01 -3.90
C ASP A 36 -21.62 9.84 -3.06
N SER A 37 -20.79 9.34 -2.16
CA SER A 37 -21.08 8.17 -1.36
C SER A 37 -22.26 8.37 -0.40
N LEU A 38 -22.39 9.57 0.17
CA LEU A 38 -23.49 9.87 1.11
C LEU A 38 -24.84 9.96 0.38
N SER A 39 -24.87 10.65 -0.75
CA SER A 39 -26.07 10.71 -1.62
C SER A 39 -26.49 9.32 -2.09
N LEU A 40 -25.50 8.49 -2.53
CA LEU A 40 -25.74 7.14 -2.96
C LEU A 40 -26.26 6.25 -1.82
N ALA A 41 -25.74 6.40 -0.60
CA ALA A 41 -26.23 5.66 0.57
C ALA A 41 -27.66 6.06 0.96
N ALA A 42 -28.01 7.33 0.85
CA ALA A 42 -29.31 7.85 1.20
C ALA A 42 -30.41 7.52 0.17
N ASP A 43 -30.05 7.42 -1.12
CA ASP A 43 -31.04 7.22 -2.19
C ASP A 43 -30.63 6.13 -3.19
N PRO A 44 -31.24 4.95 -3.14
CA PRO A 44 -30.97 3.85 -4.08
C PRO A 44 -31.45 4.13 -5.52
N SER A 45 -32.28 5.18 -5.76
CA SER A 45 -32.71 5.56 -7.10
C SER A 45 -31.62 6.28 -7.91
N LEU A 46 -30.49 6.62 -7.29
CA LEU A 46 -29.34 7.22 -7.97
C LEU A 46 -28.44 6.15 -8.58
N GLU A 47 -28.04 6.34 -9.83
CA GLU A 47 -27.01 5.52 -10.49
C GLU A 47 -25.60 5.91 -9.99
N LEU A 48 -24.79 4.94 -9.63
CA LEU A 48 -23.35 5.17 -9.44
C LEU A 48 -22.70 5.42 -10.80
N SER A 49 -22.22 6.63 -11.05
CA SER A 49 -21.58 7.01 -12.31
C SER A 49 -20.37 7.89 -12.06
N TYR A 50 -19.23 7.48 -12.64
CA TYR A 50 -17.99 8.27 -12.61
C TYR A 50 -17.11 7.88 -13.82
N LEU A 51 -16.22 8.77 -14.19
CA LEU A 51 -15.22 8.52 -15.22
C LEU A 51 -13.96 7.91 -14.61
N VAL A 52 -13.48 6.82 -15.21
CA VAL A 52 -12.19 6.21 -14.86
C VAL A 52 -11.13 6.77 -15.78
N ALA A 53 -10.24 7.60 -15.24
CA ALA A 53 -9.08 8.07 -15.97
C ALA A 53 -7.99 6.98 -16.02
N PRO A 54 -7.37 6.72 -17.17
CA PRO A 54 -6.22 5.82 -17.24
C PRO A 54 -5.04 6.39 -16.41
N PRO A 55 -4.33 5.54 -15.63
CA PRO A 55 -3.16 5.97 -14.89
C PRO A 55 -2.03 6.40 -15.84
N ARG A 56 -1.26 7.43 -15.44
CA ARG A 56 -0.13 7.98 -16.20
C ARG A 56 1.12 7.99 -15.33
N MET A 57 1.68 6.82 -15.03
CA MET A 57 2.75 6.66 -14.06
C MET A 57 3.97 7.54 -14.34
N ALA A 58 4.45 7.61 -15.59
CA ALA A 58 5.56 8.47 -15.95
C ALA A 58 5.29 9.97 -15.67
N TYR A 59 4.03 10.39 -15.79
CA TYR A 59 3.64 11.75 -15.43
C TYR A 59 3.62 11.96 -13.92
N TYR A 60 3.14 10.96 -13.16
CA TYR A 60 3.14 11.02 -11.69
C TYR A 60 4.57 11.08 -11.14
N GLU A 61 5.49 10.27 -11.68
CA GLU A 61 6.91 10.36 -11.34
C GLU A 61 7.52 11.73 -11.67
N LYS A 62 7.16 12.31 -12.82
CA LYS A 62 7.63 13.65 -13.19
C LYS A 62 7.20 14.69 -12.17
N VAL A 63 5.92 14.66 -11.73
CA VAL A 63 5.39 15.58 -10.73
C VAL A 63 6.02 15.34 -9.36
N SER A 64 6.18 14.08 -8.95
CA SER A 64 6.88 13.71 -7.72
C SER A 64 8.31 14.29 -7.68
N ARG A 65 9.07 14.14 -8.76
CA ARG A 65 10.42 14.74 -8.86
C ARG A 65 10.40 16.27 -8.79
N GLN A 66 9.38 16.91 -9.37
CA GLN A 66 9.20 18.36 -9.28
C GLN A 66 8.95 18.79 -7.83
N ILE A 67 8.10 18.05 -7.10
CA ILE A 67 7.84 18.30 -5.67
C ILE A 67 9.10 18.07 -4.84
N TYR A 68 9.83 16.97 -5.08
CA TYR A 68 11.11 16.73 -4.42
C TYR A 68 12.12 17.86 -4.65
N GLY A 69 12.15 18.44 -5.85
CA GLY A 69 12.96 19.62 -6.16
C GLY A 69 12.56 20.86 -5.34
N ILE A 70 11.31 20.96 -4.88
CA ILE A 70 10.89 22.02 -3.96
C ILE A 70 11.46 21.75 -2.57
N TYR A 71 11.38 20.51 -2.07
CA TYR A 71 11.97 20.14 -0.76
C TYR A 71 13.47 20.48 -0.69
N LEU A 72 14.21 20.24 -1.78
CA LEU A 72 15.65 20.54 -1.86
C LEU A 72 16.01 22.03 -1.78
N LYS A 73 15.05 22.95 -1.88
CA LYS A 73 15.29 24.38 -1.64
C LYS A 73 15.43 24.71 -0.16
N TYR A 74 14.89 23.85 0.70
CA TYR A 74 14.81 24.06 2.14
C TYR A 74 15.69 23.09 2.92
N ILE A 75 15.83 21.88 2.44
CA ILE A 75 16.43 20.75 3.17
C ILE A 75 17.46 20.08 2.26
N ALA A 76 18.61 19.75 2.80
CA ALA A 76 19.65 19.03 2.08
C ALA A 76 19.21 17.58 1.78
N PRO A 77 19.65 16.98 0.66
CA PRO A 77 19.22 15.64 0.27
C PRO A 77 19.62 14.54 1.27
N GLU A 78 20.67 14.75 2.07
CA GLU A 78 21.09 13.85 3.14
C GLU A 78 20.06 13.72 4.27
N ASP A 79 19.25 14.74 4.50
CA ASP A 79 18.24 14.80 5.56
C ASP A 79 16.81 14.49 5.04
N ILE A 80 16.71 14.02 3.79
CA ILE A 80 15.44 13.57 3.18
C ILE A 80 15.53 12.09 2.80
N VAL A 81 14.55 11.30 3.22
CA VAL A 81 14.32 9.92 2.72
C VAL A 81 13.04 9.90 1.91
N VAL A 82 13.14 9.50 0.64
CA VAL A 82 11.97 9.24 -0.21
C VAL A 82 11.40 7.89 0.21
N TYR A 83 10.23 7.90 0.84
CA TYR A 83 9.56 6.70 1.33
C TYR A 83 8.70 6.05 0.23
N SER A 84 8.00 6.88 -0.55
CA SER A 84 7.20 6.44 -1.70
C SER A 84 7.19 7.51 -2.80
N ILE A 85 6.40 7.32 -3.85
CA ILE A 85 6.25 8.28 -4.94
C ILE A 85 5.68 9.64 -4.48
N ASP A 86 4.97 9.66 -3.35
CA ASP A 86 4.22 10.80 -2.82
C ASP A 86 4.53 11.10 -1.34
N GLU A 87 5.46 10.37 -0.73
CA GLU A 87 5.81 10.54 0.68
C GLU A 87 7.31 10.64 0.89
N VAL A 88 7.72 11.55 1.78
CA VAL A 88 9.10 11.73 2.23
C VAL A 88 9.15 11.85 3.75
N PHE A 89 10.24 11.39 4.34
CA PHE A 89 10.65 11.78 5.69
C PHE A 89 11.73 12.85 5.61
N ILE A 90 11.66 13.83 6.47
CA ILE A 90 12.58 14.96 6.55
C ILE A 90 13.06 15.13 8.00
N ASP A 91 14.36 15.14 8.24
CA ASP A 91 14.92 15.62 9.48
C ASP A 91 15.05 17.14 9.42
N ALA A 92 14.13 17.83 10.08
CA ALA A 92 14.10 19.29 10.11
C ALA A 92 14.90 19.92 11.26
N THR A 93 15.46 19.12 12.17
CA THR A 93 16.00 19.56 13.45
C THR A 93 17.00 20.71 13.33
N SER A 94 18.02 20.57 12.46
CA SER A 94 19.04 21.60 12.27
C SER A 94 18.54 22.84 11.52
N TYR A 95 17.46 22.70 10.74
CA TYR A 95 16.93 23.77 9.89
C TYR A 95 16.02 24.74 10.64
N LEU A 96 15.38 24.30 11.74
CA LEU A 96 14.48 25.14 12.53
C LEU A 96 15.21 26.38 13.08
N SER A 97 16.41 26.19 13.64
CA SER A 97 17.24 27.32 14.11
C SER A 97 17.76 28.14 12.95
N HIS A 98 18.15 27.54 11.83
CA HIS A 98 18.64 28.23 10.65
C HIS A 98 17.61 29.19 10.04
N TYR A 99 16.36 28.72 9.90
CA TYR A 99 15.26 29.54 9.37
C TYR A 99 14.57 30.37 10.44
N ASN A 100 14.89 30.19 11.71
CA ASN A 100 14.19 30.80 12.86
C ASN A 100 12.67 30.53 12.77
N MET A 101 12.30 29.27 12.52
CA MET A 101 10.92 28.79 12.35
C MET A 101 10.62 27.65 13.33
N THR A 102 9.34 27.48 13.65
CA THR A 102 8.86 26.24 14.26
C THR A 102 8.80 25.13 13.19
N ALA A 103 8.73 23.87 13.63
CA ALA A 103 8.53 22.74 12.69
C ALA A 103 7.22 22.91 11.88
N HIS A 104 6.17 23.41 12.55
CA HIS A 104 4.88 23.72 11.91
C HIS A 104 5.02 24.78 10.81
N ASP A 105 5.70 25.89 11.10
CA ASP A 105 5.86 26.98 10.14
C ASP A 105 6.70 26.55 8.93
N LEU A 106 7.75 25.76 9.16
CA LEU A 106 8.58 25.22 8.08
C LEU A 106 7.79 24.25 7.20
N ALA A 107 7.07 23.30 7.81
CA ALA A 107 6.19 22.37 7.08
C ALA A 107 5.13 23.12 6.27
N MET A 108 4.46 24.10 6.88
CA MET A 108 3.46 24.95 6.21
C MET A 108 4.06 25.72 5.03
N THR A 109 5.26 26.27 5.19
CA THR A 109 5.97 27.00 4.12
C THR A 109 6.25 26.09 2.93
N ILE A 110 6.79 24.90 3.18
CA ILE A 110 7.10 23.91 2.15
C ILE A 110 5.83 23.45 1.43
N ILE A 111 4.78 23.09 2.18
CA ILE A 111 3.52 22.61 1.60
C ILE A 111 2.84 23.69 0.74
N ARG A 112 2.87 24.93 1.17
CA ARG A 112 2.30 26.03 0.38
C ARG A 112 3.09 26.29 -0.90
N GLU A 113 4.40 26.16 -0.89
CA GLU A 113 5.18 26.26 -2.14
C GLU A 113 4.86 25.12 -3.08
N VAL A 114 4.67 23.89 -2.57
CA VAL A 114 4.21 22.74 -3.38
C VAL A 114 2.84 23.05 -3.99
N LEU A 115 1.89 23.51 -3.18
CA LEU A 115 0.53 23.85 -3.64
C LEU A 115 0.54 24.94 -4.72
N TYR A 116 1.25 26.04 -4.50
CA TYR A 116 1.27 27.17 -5.45
C TYR A 116 2.03 26.83 -6.74
N THR A 117 3.01 25.91 -6.66
CA THR A 117 3.79 25.52 -7.84
C THR A 117 3.11 24.42 -8.65
N THR A 118 2.41 23.49 -8.00
CA THR A 118 1.89 22.28 -8.66
C THR A 118 0.36 22.17 -8.65
N GLY A 119 -0.32 22.95 -7.83
CA GLY A 119 -1.77 22.83 -7.57
C GLY A 119 -2.13 21.63 -6.68
N ILE A 120 -1.14 20.92 -6.12
CA ILE A 120 -1.34 19.74 -5.27
C ILE A 120 -1.13 20.15 -3.82
N THR A 121 -2.14 19.91 -2.98
CA THR A 121 -2.02 20.06 -1.53
C THR A 121 -1.37 18.83 -0.92
N ALA A 122 -0.77 18.98 0.27
CA ALA A 122 -0.18 17.89 1.02
C ALA A 122 -0.64 17.92 2.48
N THR A 123 -0.45 16.77 3.16
CA THR A 123 -0.63 16.62 4.59
C THR A 123 0.73 16.38 5.23
N ALA A 124 1.01 16.95 6.40
CA ALA A 124 2.22 16.69 7.14
C ALA A 124 1.93 16.13 8.54
N GLY A 125 2.79 15.22 8.97
CA GLY A 125 2.92 14.81 10.36
C GLY A 125 4.27 15.28 10.89
N ILE A 126 4.28 15.89 12.06
CA ILE A 126 5.47 16.30 12.78
C ILE A 126 5.60 15.42 14.00
N GLY A 127 6.79 14.87 14.24
CA GLY A 127 7.05 13.99 15.37
C GLY A 127 8.49 14.13 15.87
N THR A 128 8.72 13.72 17.10
CA THR A 128 10.05 13.67 17.72
C THR A 128 10.92 12.54 17.14
N ASN A 129 10.30 11.61 16.41
CA ASN A 129 10.95 10.52 15.69
C ASN A 129 10.16 10.15 14.43
N LEU A 130 10.69 9.24 13.59
CA LEU A 130 10.09 8.83 12.32
C LEU A 130 8.70 8.18 12.51
N TYR A 131 8.55 7.35 13.56
CA TYR A 131 7.29 6.67 13.85
C TYR A 131 6.19 7.66 14.21
N LEU A 132 6.46 8.58 15.14
CA LEU A 132 5.50 9.58 15.56
C LEU A 132 5.15 10.57 14.44
N ALA A 133 6.12 10.96 13.61
CA ALA A 133 5.86 11.78 12.43
C ALA A 133 4.90 11.07 11.45
N LYS A 134 5.12 9.77 11.20
CA LYS A 134 4.25 8.98 10.33
C LYS A 134 2.84 8.83 10.90
N LEU A 135 2.69 8.55 12.20
CA LEU A 135 1.39 8.44 12.86
C LEU A 135 0.65 9.80 12.92
N ALA A 136 1.39 10.89 13.18
CA ALA A 136 0.82 12.22 13.13
C ALA A 136 0.20 12.51 11.76
N MET A 137 0.86 12.11 10.68
CA MET A 137 0.34 12.25 9.32
C MET A 137 -0.84 11.31 9.05
N ASP A 138 -0.69 10.02 9.31
CA ASP A 138 -1.64 9.01 8.85
C ASP A 138 -2.92 8.93 9.70
N ILE A 139 -2.81 9.12 11.01
CA ILE A 139 -3.93 9.00 11.93
C ILE A 139 -4.46 10.38 12.30
N THR A 140 -3.59 11.26 12.82
CA THR A 140 -4.07 12.51 13.43
C THR A 140 -4.40 13.57 12.38
N ALA A 141 -3.49 13.86 11.44
CA ALA A 141 -3.71 14.92 10.44
C ALA A 141 -4.82 14.61 9.44
N LYS A 142 -5.00 13.36 9.05
CA LYS A 142 -6.10 12.96 8.15
C LYS A 142 -7.48 13.26 8.72
N HIS A 143 -7.62 13.27 10.04
CA HIS A 143 -8.86 13.61 10.75
C HIS A 143 -8.95 15.07 11.20
N ALA A 144 -7.86 15.83 11.09
CA ALA A 144 -7.85 17.26 11.42
C ALA A 144 -8.64 18.07 10.38
N ALA A 145 -9.24 19.17 10.83
CA ALA A 145 -9.86 20.12 9.91
C ALA A 145 -8.79 20.77 9.02
N PRO A 146 -9.00 20.84 7.69
CA PRO A 146 -8.06 21.53 6.81
C PRO A 146 -8.08 23.03 7.07
N ASP A 147 -6.95 23.70 6.82
CA ASP A 147 -6.92 25.15 6.74
C ASP A 147 -7.63 25.68 5.47
N LYS A 148 -7.62 27.00 5.26
CA LYS A 148 -8.24 27.64 4.10
C LYS A 148 -7.68 27.15 2.74
N ASP A 149 -6.47 26.64 2.72
CA ASP A 149 -5.76 26.15 1.54
C ASP A 149 -5.86 24.61 1.40
N GLY A 150 -6.62 23.94 2.28
CA GLY A 150 -6.79 22.49 2.30
C GLY A 150 -5.65 21.73 2.99
N VAL A 151 -4.70 22.43 3.62
CA VAL A 151 -3.54 21.84 4.30
C VAL A 151 -3.96 21.28 5.66
N ARG A 152 -3.44 20.10 5.99
CA ARG A 152 -3.59 19.46 7.29
C ARG A 152 -2.22 19.15 7.88
N ILE A 153 -1.99 19.59 9.11
CA ILE A 153 -0.77 19.29 9.85
C ILE A 153 -1.17 18.80 11.24
N ALA A 154 -0.50 17.78 11.73
CA ALA A 154 -0.60 17.31 13.10
C ALA A 154 0.78 17.06 13.69
N GLU A 155 0.88 17.12 15.00
CA GLU A 155 2.12 16.98 15.76
C GLU A 155 1.91 15.93 16.85
N LEU A 156 2.89 15.04 17.04
CA LEU A 156 2.95 14.06 18.11
C LEU A 156 4.35 14.01 18.71
N ASP A 157 4.38 14.03 20.03
CA ASP A 157 5.48 13.56 20.85
C ASP A 157 5.06 12.26 21.58
N GLU A 158 5.95 11.70 22.38
CA GLU A 158 5.70 10.45 23.09
C GLU A 158 4.54 10.58 24.11
N GLU A 159 4.36 11.76 24.70
CA GLU A 159 3.30 12.00 25.69
C GLU A 159 1.93 12.10 25.01
N SER A 160 1.82 12.95 23.99
CA SER A 160 0.59 13.14 23.21
C SER A 160 0.20 11.86 22.45
N PHE A 161 1.17 11.09 21.95
CA PHE A 161 0.92 9.77 21.37
C PHE A 161 0.22 8.85 22.37
N ARG A 162 0.75 8.72 23.60
CA ARG A 162 0.15 7.87 24.63
C ARG A 162 -1.24 8.37 25.02
N TYR A 163 -1.41 9.67 25.15
CA TYR A 163 -2.68 10.26 25.53
C TYR A 163 -3.76 10.10 24.44
N LEU A 164 -3.39 10.26 23.16
CA LEU A 164 -4.36 10.31 22.06
C LEU A 164 -4.56 8.97 21.36
N LEU A 165 -3.51 8.13 21.29
CA LEU A 165 -3.51 6.96 20.38
C LEU A 165 -3.35 5.61 21.10
N TRP A 166 -3.08 5.55 22.40
CA TRP A 166 -2.96 4.27 23.09
C TRP A 166 -4.22 3.42 23.03
N ASP A 167 -5.41 4.05 23.06
CA ASP A 167 -6.70 3.36 22.96
C ASP A 167 -7.28 3.35 21.54
N TYR A 168 -6.55 3.91 20.57
CA TYR A 168 -7.00 3.99 19.17
C TYR A 168 -7.09 2.61 18.51
N LYS A 169 -8.10 2.44 17.65
CA LYS A 169 -8.38 1.23 16.86
C LYS A 169 -8.76 1.61 15.43
N PRO A 170 -8.41 0.75 14.47
CA PRO A 170 -7.77 -0.57 14.57
C PRO A 170 -6.24 -0.46 14.64
N LEU A 171 -5.58 -1.50 15.18
CA LEU A 171 -4.11 -1.58 15.21
C LEU A 171 -3.46 -1.58 13.81
N THR A 172 -4.20 -1.96 12.77
CA THR A 172 -3.71 -1.95 11.37
C THR A 172 -3.46 -0.55 10.80
N ASP A 173 -3.92 0.50 11.46
CA ASP A 173 -3.68 1.88 11.06
C ASP A 173 -2.31 2.39 11.54
N PHE A 174 -1.70 1.66 12.48
CA PHE A 174 -0.36 1.99 12.95
C PHE A 174 0.70 1.50 11.97
N TRP A 175 1.63 2.38 11.65
CA TRP A 175 2.73 2.09 10.73
C TRP A 175 3.47 0.81 11.13
N MET A 176 3.79 -0.02 10.14
CA MET A 176 4.44 -1.33 10.27
C MET A 176 3.62 -2.41 11.03
N THR A 177 2.35 -2.14 11.37
CA THR A 177 1.47 -3.12 12.03
C THR A 177 0.45 -3.70 11.05
N GLY A 178 0.83 -4.77 10.37
CA GLY A 178 -0.02 -5.43 9.39
C GLY A 178 -1.06 -6.40 10.01
N PRO A 179 -2.05 -6.87 9.21
CA PRO A 179 -3.10 -7.79 9.68
C PRO A 179 -2.55 -9.09 10.29
N GLY A 180 -1.40 -9.57 9.80
CA GLY A 180 -0.73 -10.76 10.34
C GLY A 180 -0.20 -10.54 11.75
N THR A 181 0.36 -9.36 12.03
CA THR A 181 0.82 -8.94 13.35
C THR A 181 -0.37 -8.80 14.30
N VAL A 182 -1.41 -8.08 13.87
CA VAL A 182 -2.63 -7.88 14.67
C VAL A 182 -3.25 -9.23 15.08
N LYS A 183 -3.42 -10.15 14.13
CA LYS A 183 -3.96 -11.48 14.42
C LYS A 183 -3.15 -12.27 15.45
N ARG A 184 -1.83 -12.07 15.53
CA ARG A 184 -0.98 -12.69 16.57
C ARG A 184 -1.14 -11.99 17.91
N LEU A 185 -1.22 -10.65 17.92
CA LEU A 185 -1.46 -9.87 19.14
C LEU A 185 -2.83 -10.20 19.78
N GLU A 186 -3.88 -10.30 18.96
CA GLU A 186 -5.24 -10.66 19.39
C GLU A 186 -5.32 -12.02 20.10
N LYS A 187 -4.46 -12.99 19.79
CA LYS A 187 -4.39 -14.27 20.54
C LYS A 187 -4.02 -14.08 22.02
N HIS A 188 -3.37 -12.99 22.33
CA HIS A 188 -2.96 -12.62 23.69
C HIS A 188 -3.88 -11.54 24.30
N GLY A 189 -5.00 -11.22 23.65
CA GLY A 189 -5.95 -10.20 24.10
C GLY A 189 -5.46 -8.77 23.92
N ILE A 190 -4.50 -8.55 23.01
CA ILE A 190 -3.93 -7.23 22.73
C ILE A 190 -4.61 -6.63 21.51
N HIS A 191 -5.33 -5.52 21.70
CA HIS A 191 -6.14 -4.84 20.68
C HIS A 191 -5.78 -3.36 20.51
N THR A 192 -4.89 -2.82 21.34
CA THR A 192 -4.45 -1.42 21.33
C THR A 192 -2.95 -1.30 21.59
N MET A 193 -2.35 -0.16 21.26
CA MET A 193 -0.94 0.10 21.58
C MET A 193 -0.71 0.22 23.08
N GLY A 194 -1.64 0.78 23.83
CA GLY A 194 -1.56 0.82 25.29
C GLY A 194 -1.58 -0.57 25.94
N GLU A 195 -2.43 -1.49 25.43
CA GLU A 195 -2.43 -2.88 25.88
C GLU A 195 -1.11 -3.58 25.53
N LEU A 196 -0.54 -3.32 24.34
CA LEU A 196 0.76 -3.86 23.95
C LEU A 196 1.90 -3.32 24.84
N ALA A 197 1.91 -2.02 25.10
CA ALA A 197 2.87 -1.39 26.00
C ALA A 197 2.81 -1.98 27.41
N TYR A 198 1.60 -2.14 27.98
CA TYR A 198 1.44 -2.78 29.28
C TYR A 198 1.87 -4.26 29.24
N PHE A 199 1.45 -5.02 28.24
CA PHE A 199 1.80 -6.43 28.08
C PHE A 199 3.32 -6.63 28.01
N SER A 200 4.04 -5.71 27.36
CA SER A 200 5.50 -5.76 27.24
C SER A 200 6.22 -5.66 28.59
N THR A 201 5.62 -5.03 29.60
CA THR A 201 6.24 -4.88 30.93
C THR A 201 6.14 -6.15 31.79
N VAL A 202 5.17 -7.03 31.50
CA VAL A 202 4.89 -8.22 32.34
C VAL A 202 5.10 -9.54 31.60
N ASN A 203 5.06 -9.55 30.27
CA ASN A 203 5.11 -10.77 29.44
C ASN A 203 6.01 -10.61 28.21
N GLN A 204 7.11 -9.89 28.32
CA GLN A 204 8.03 -9.61 27.21
C GLN A 204 8.50 -10.88 26.49
N ASP A 205 8.80 -11.96 27.24
CA ASP A 205 9.25 -13.23 26.67
C ASP A 205 8.22 -13.86 25.72
N ILE A 206 6.93 -13.58 25.91
CA ILE A 206 5.89 -14.08 25.01
C ILE A 206 5.98 -13.33 23.68
N LEU A 207 6.18 -12.01 23.70
CA LEU A 207 6.36 -11.21 22.48
C LEU A 207 7.57 -11.67 21.68
N TYR A 208 8.71 -11.91 22.33
CA TYR A 208 9.91 -12.41 21.64
C TYR A 208 9.72 -13.82 21.05
N ARG A 209 8.95 -14.69 21.69
CA ARG A 209 8.61 -16.01 21.13
C ARG A 209 7.69 -15.92 19.91
N GLU A 210 6.73 -14.98 19.92
CA GLU A 210 5.77 -14.81 18.81
C GLU A 210 6.37 -14.06 17.63
N PHE A 211 7.19 -13.04 17.87
CA PHE A 211 7.65 -12.09 16.86
C PHE A 211 9.15 -12.15 16.59
N GLY A 212 9.93 -12.88 17.40
CA GLY A 212 11.40 -12.89 17.26
C GLY A 212 11.98 -11.50 17.50
N VAL A 213 12.94 -11.10 16.67
CA VAL A 213 13.59 -9.78 16.74
C VAL A 213 12.61 -8.61 16.47
N ASP A 214 11.53 -8.85 15.74
CA ASP A 214 10.52 -7.83 15.47
C ASP A 214 9.74 -7.42 16.74
N ALA A 215 9.85 -8.21 17.83
CA ALA A 215 9.23 -7.87 19.11
C ALA A 215 9.79 -6.56 19.68
N GLU A 216 11.08 -6.29 19.51
CA GLU A 216 11.73 -5.08 20.01
C GLU A 216 11.12 -3.84 19.35
N LEU A 217 11.02 -3.86 18.01
CA LEU A 217 10.35 -2.79 17.25
C LEU A 217 8.90 -2.58 17.69
N LEU A 218 8.15 -3.67 17.87
CA LEU A 218 6.75 -3.59 18.31
C LEU A 218 6.62 -2.98 19.71
N ILE A 219 7.52 -3.32 20.62
CA ILE A 219 7.56 -2.77 21.98
C ILE A 219 7.89 -1.28 21.93
N ASP A 220 8.95 -0.92 21.23
CA ASP A 220 9.37 0.48 21.10
C ASP A 220 8.24 1.34 20.52
N HIS A 221 7.63 0.89 19.43
CA HIS A 221 6.49 1.57 18.81
C HIS A 221 5.28 1.69 19.76
N ALA A 222 5.00 0.68 20.58
CA ALA A 222 3.93 0.78 21.58
C ALA A 222 4.19 1.86 22.63
N TRP A 223 5.44 2.18 22.90
CA TRP A 223 5.86 3.28 23.78
C TRP A 223 6.04 4.62 23.07
N GLY A 224 5.93 4.65 21.74
CA GLY A 224 6.14 5.83 20.90
C GLY A 224 7.62 6.10 20.62
N LEU A 225 8.46 5.08 20.71
CA LEU A 225 9.90 5.18 20.47
C LEU A 225 10.26 4.66 19.08
N GLU A 226 11.20 5.32 18.42
CA GLU A 226 11.82 4.86 17.18
C GLU A 226 13.27 5.33 17.17
N PRO A 227 14.22 4.42 17.43
CA PRO A 227 15.64 4.78 17.50
C PRO A 227 16.27 4.98 16.11
N CYS A 228 15.65 4.49 15.04
CA CYS A 228 16.19 4.61 13.70
C CYS A 228 16.10 6.05 13.20
N SER A 229 17.21 6.58 12.72
CA SER A 229 17.32 7.92 12.13
C SER A 229 17.43 7.87 10.61
N ILE A 230 17.21 9.00 9.93
CA ILE A 230 17.43 9.14 8.48
C ILE A 230 18.88 8.76 8.10
N LYS A 231 19.83 9.10 8.93
CA LYS A 231 21.24 8.75 8.71
C LYS A 231 21.47 7.24 8.69
N GLU A 232 20.82 6.49 9.59
CA GLU A 232 20.90 5.03 9.65
C GLU A 232 20.19 4.38 8.47
N ILE A 233 19.02 4.88 8.09
CA ILE A 233 18.32 4.41 6.87
C ILE A 233 19.22 4.57 5.64
N LYS A 234 19.87 5.69 5.48
CA LYS A 234 20.76 5.95 4.33
C LYS A 234 22.06 5.16 4.37
N ALA A 235 22.54 4.82 5.55
CA ALA A 235 23.74 3.99 5.73
C ALA A 235 23.45 2.48 5.57
N TYR A 236 22.18 2.07 5.63
CA TYR A 236 21.80 0.66 5.54
C TYR A 236 22.13 0.05 4.18
N LYS A 237 22.81 -1.07 4.21
CA LYS A 237 23.09 -1.89 3.03
C LYS A 237 22.46 -3.27 3.24
N PRO A 238 21.47 -3.66 2.43
CA PRO A 238 20.87 -4.97 2.56
C PRO A 238 21.91 -6.09 2.34
N SER A 239 21.85 -7.12 3.17
CA SER A 239 22.73 -8.31 3.05
C SER A 239 22.35 -9.18 1.86
N THR A 240 21.10 -9.09 1.42
CA THR A 240 20.59 -9.81 0.24
C THR A 240 19.88 -8.83 -0.66
N ASN A 241 20.04 -9.00 -1.98
CA ASN A 241 19.34 -8.21 -2.98
C ASN A 241 18.42 -9.11 -3.79
N SER A 242 17.20 -8.67 -4.02
CA SER A 242 16.29 -9.27 -4.98
C SER A 242 15.76 -8.21 -5.93
N ILE A 243 15.54 -8.59 -7.18
CA ILE A 243 14.81 -7.77 -8.15
C ILE A 243 13.53 -8.52 -8.45
N SER A 244 12.40 -7.81 -8.38
CA SER A 244 11.09 -8.38 -8.64
C SER A 244 10.32 -7.54 -9.66
N GLU A 245 9.50 -8.22 -10.44
CA GLU A 245 8.54 -7.61 -11.36
C GLU A 245 7.19 -8.27 -11.16
N GLY A 246 6.11 -7.49 -11.21
CA GLY A 246 4.75 -7.98 -11.09
C GLY A 246 3.86 -7.36 -12.14
N LEU A 247 2.99 -8.16 -12.75
CA LEU A 247 2.02 -7.72 -13.73
C LEU A 247 0.62 -8.16 -13.35
N VAL A 248 -0.32 -7.21 -13.32
CA VAL A 248 -1.74 -7.49 -13.24
C VAL A 248 -2.33 -7.47 -14.65
N LEU A 249 -2.84 -8.61 -15.10
CA LEU A 249 -3.40 -8.74 -16.43
C LEU A 249 -4.72 -7.98 -16.57
N SER A 250 -4.98 -7.41 -17.75
CA SER A 250 -6.19 -6.63 -18.03
C SER A 250 -7.47 -7.48 -18.17
N CYS A 251 -7.30 -8.77 -18.42
CA CYS A 251 -8.38 -9.76 -18.52
C CYS A 251 -7.81 -11.16 -18.24
N PRO A 252 -8.63 -12.17 -17.97
CA PRO A 252 -8.18 -13.54 -17.76
C PRO A 252 -7.42 -14.08 -18.98
N TYR A 253 -6.24 -14.63 -18.76
CA TYR A 253 -5.42 -15.26 -19.81
C TYR A 253 -5.40 -16.78 -19.64
N PRO A 254 -5.56 -17.54 -20.72
CA PRO A 254 -5.35 -18.99 -20.69
C PRO A 254 -3.86 -19.29 -20.50
N TYR A 255 -3.57 -20.52 -20.05
CA TYR A 255 -2.24 -20.99 -19.69
C TYR A 255 -1.15 -20.64 -20.71
N ASP A 256 -1.36 -20.93 -22.01
CA ASP A 256 -0.34 -20.68 -23.03
C ASP A 256 -0.01 -19.18 -23.16
N LYS A 257 -1.01 -18.33 -23.05
CA LYS A 257 -0.83 -16.88 -23.10
C LYS A 257 -0.14 -16.33 -21.86
N ALA A 258 -0.53 -16.83 -20.67
CA ALA A 258 0.13 -16.48 -19.42
C ALA A 258 1.61 -16.90 -19.42
N ARG A 259 1.92 -18.07 -20.00
CA ARG A 259 3.30 -18.53 -20.15
C ARG A 259 4.18 -17.59 -20.96
N ILE A 260 3.64 -16.99 -22.02
CA ILE A 260 4.37 -15.98 -22.82
C ILE A 260 4.66 -14.74 -21.96
N ILE A 261 3.68 -14.28 -21.18
CA ILE A 261 3.87 -13.15 -20.27
C ILE A 261 4.98 -13.42 -19.25
N ILE A 262 5.05 -14.63 -18.67
CA ILE A 262 6.15 -15.01 -17.77
C ILE A 262 7.51 -14.94 -18.46
N MET A 263 7.59 -15.33 -19.72
CA MET A 263 8.84 -15.23 -20.49
C MET A 263 9.23 -13.76 -20.77
N GLU A 264 8.26 -12.90 -21.07
CA GLU A 264 8.47 -11.45 -21.24
C GLU A 264 8.92 -10.78 -19.92
N MET A 265 8.29 -11.13 -18.81
CA MET A 265 8.70 -10.63 -17.48
C MET A 265 10.12 -11.09 -17.12
N ALA A 266 10.46 -12.34 -17.42
CA ALA A 266 11.82 -12.84 -17.21
C ALA A 266 12.86 -12.11 -18.07
N ASP A 267 12.53 -11.77 -19.31
CA ASP A 267 13.39 -10.96 -20.19
C ASP A 267 13.60 -9.55 -19.63
N SER A 268 12.54 -8.91 -19.15
CA SER A 268 12.62 -7.60 -18.47
C SER A 268 13.51 -7.64 -17.23
N LEU A 269 13.41 -8.69 -16.40
CA LEU A 269 14.29 -8.86 -15.24
C LEU A 269 15.75 -9.10 -15.64
N VAL A 270 15.99 -9.81 -16.74
CA VAL A 270 17.36 -10.00 -17.29
C VAL A 270 17.98 -8.67 -17.71
N LEU A 271 17.22 -7.81 -18.37
CA LEU A 271 17.68 -6.47 -18.72
C LEU A 271 18.06 -5.66 -17.47
N GLN A 272 17.24 -5.71 -16.42
CA GLN A 272 17.53 -5.03 -15.16
C GLN A 272 18.78 -5.60 -14.46
N LEU A 273 18.98 -6.93 -14.47
CA LEU A 273 20.20 -7.57 -13.93
C LEU A 273 21.44 -7.10 -14.70
N THR A 274 21.34 -7.07 -16.02
CA THR A 274 22.44 -6.67 -16.91
C THR A 274 22.80 -5.20 -16.71
N ASP A 275 21.81 -4.32 -16.68
CA ASP A 275 22.00 -2.88 -16.46
C ASP A 275 22.68 -2.57 -15.13
N LYS A 276 22.37 -3.35 -14.10
CA LYS A 276 22.96 -3.22 -12.75
C LYS A 276 24.27 -3.99 -12.57
N GLY A 277 24.73 -4.75 -13.58
CA GLY A 277 25.92 -5.61 -13.46
C GLY A 277 25.74 -6.74 -12.45
N LEU A 278 24.53 -7.26 -12.26
CA LEU A 278 24.18 -8.28 -11.29
C LEU A 278 23.97 -9.65 -11.96
N VAL A 279 24.10 -10.70 -11.17
CA VAL A 279 23.77 -12.09 -11.53
C VAL A 279 22.87 -12.69 -10.46
N THR A 280 22.10 -13.73 -10.80
CA THR A 280 21.25 -14.46 -9.86
C THR A 280 21.49 -15.96 -9.99
N ASP A 281 21.40 -16.68 -8.88
CA ASP A 281 21.36 -18.14 -8.80
C ASP A 281 19.98 -18.68 -8.38
N SER A 282 19.00 -17.80 -8.20
CA SER A 282 17.67 -18.17 -7.72
C SER A 282 16.57 -17.43 -8.48
N LEU A 283 15.49 -18.13 -8.78
CA LEU A 283 14.29 -17.58 -9.39
C LEU A 283 13.07 -18.08 -8.62
N THR A 284 12.19 -17.14 -8.27
CA THR A 284 10.90 -17.41 -7.62
C THR A 284 9.77 -16.88 -8.48
N LEU A 285 8.67 -17.63 -8.56
CA LEU A 285 7.49 -17.28 -9.33
C LEU A 285 6.24 -17.47 -8.50
N ASP A 286 5.40 -16.43 -8.50
CA ASP A 286 4.04 -16.43 -7.96
C ASP A 286 3.04 -16.22 -9.09
N VAL A 287 2.01 -17.07 -9.15
CA VAL A 287 0.95 -17.00 -10.16
C VAL A 287 -0.40 -16.92 -9.46
N GLY A 288 -1.08 -15.78 -9.62
CA GLY A 288 -2.47 -15.62 -9.19
C GLY A 288 -3.44 -16.08 -10.28
N TYR A 289 -4.54 -16.73 -9.90
CA TYR A 289 -5.58 -17.14 -10.84
C TYR A 289 -6.78 -16.20 -10.79
N ASP A 290 -7.44 -16.03 -11.95
CA ASP A 290 -8.61 -15.18 -12.03
C ASP A 290 -9.80 -15.76 -11.25
N ARG A 291 -10.61 -14.86 -10.68
CA ARG A 291 -11.80 -15.22 -9.89
C ARG A 291 -12.89 -15.95 -10.73
N GLU A 292 -12.95 -15.68 -12.04
CA GLU A 292 -13.93 -16.31 -12.91
C GLU A 292 -13.82 -17.85 -12.92
N ASN A 293 -12.63 -18.39 -12.56
CA ASN A 293 -12.48 -19.82 -12.35
C ASN A 293 -13.42 -20.34 -11.24
N CYS A 294 -13.62 -19.57 -10.16
CA CYS A 294 -14.55 -19.91 -9.08
C CYS A 294 -16.00 -19.62 -9.45
N ASP A 295 -16.27 -18.51 -10.14
CA ASP A 295 -17.60 -18.05 -10.50
C ASP A 295 -18.33 -19.06 -11.42
N SER A 296 -17.58 -19.82 -12.22
CA SER A 296 -18.13 -20.88 -13.08
C SER A 296 -18.75 -22.04 -12.32
N GLY A 297 -18.52 -22.18 -11.02
CA GLY A 297 -18.97 -23.29 -10.16
C GLY A 297 -18.33 -24.64 -10.50
N LYS A 298 -17.40 -24.70 -11.43
CA LYS A 298 -16.69 -25.93 -11.86
C LYS A 298 -15.41 -26.20 -11.07
N TYR A 299 -14.77 -25.14 -10.57
CA TYR A 299 -13.54 -25.28 -9.80
C TYR A 299 -13.83 -25.93 -8.43
N ARG A 300 -13.06 -26.95 -8.07
CA ARG A 300 -13.18 -27.71 -6.81
C ARG A 300 -11.90 -27.72 -5.99
N GLY A 301 -10.88 -27.01 -6.46
CA GLY A 301 -9.59 -26.91 -5.77
C GLY A 301 -9.63 -25.96 -4.57
N PRO A 302 -8.49 -25.79 -3.89
CA PRO A 302 -8.37 -24.89 -2.75
C PRO A 302 -8.54 -23.43 -3.15
N VAL A 303 -9.28 -22.69 -2.34
CA VAL A 303 -9.57 -21.26 -2.54
C VAL A 303 -9.05 -20.43 -1.37
N HIS A 304 -8.89 -19.13 -1.58
CA HIS A 304 -8.66 -18.15 -0.51
C HIS A 304 -9.46 -16.87 -0.79
N ILE A 305 -9.58 -16.04 0.23
CA ILE A 305 -10.16 -14.70 0.10
C ILE A 305 -9.02 -13.74 -0.21
N ASP A 306 -9.12 -13.04 -1.33
CA ASP A 306 -8.13 -12.03 -1.71
C ASP A 306 -8.27 -10.72 -0.90
N HIS A 307 -7.34 -9.78 -1.11
CA HIS A 307 -7.36 -8.46 -0.46
C HIS A 307 -8.67 -7.68 -0.67
N TYR A 308 -9.39 -7.95 -1.75
CA TYR A 308 -10.67 -7.30 -2.06
C TYR A 308 -11.90 -8.07 -1.53
N GLY A 309 -11.69 -9.10 -0.70
CA GLY A 309 -12.76 -9.94 -0.16
C GLY A 309 -13.39 -10.90 -1.19
N ARG A 310 -12.71 -11.20 -2.30
CA ARG A 310 -13.20 -12.08 -3.35
C ARG A 310 -12.66 -13.49 -3.17
N THR A 311 -13.49 -14.50 -3.39
CA THR A 311 -13.06 -15.91 -3.45
C THR A 311 -12.32 -16.13 -4.76
N VAL A 312 -11.06 -16.55 -4.67
CA VAL A 312 -10.20 -16.86 -5.81
C VAL A 312 -9.50 -18.21 -5.60
N PRO A 313 -9.11 -18.92 -6.65
CA PRO A 313 -8.29 -20.12 -6.49
C PRO A 313 -6.99 -19.80 -5.76
N LYS A 314 -6.48 -20.75 -4.97
CA LYS A 314 -5.18 -20.60 -4.32
C LYS A 314 -4.10 -20.45 -5.41
N GLY A 315 -3.32 -19.36 -5.32
CA GLY A 315 -2.21 -19.09 -6.23
C GLY A 315 -1.15 -20.19 -6.22
N ALA A 316 -0.45 -20.35 -7.32
CA ALA A 316 0.71 -21.22 -7.41
C ALA A 316 1.99 -20.44 -7.04
N HIS A 317 2.89 -21.09 -6.32
CA HIS A 317 4.16 -20.55 -5.89
C HIS A 317 5.26 -21.60 -6.11
N GLY A 318 6.41 -21.18 -6.58
CA GLY A 318 7.56 -22.04 -6.71
C GLY A 318 8.86 -21.25 -6.78
N SER A 319 9.94 -21.90 -6.40
CA SER A 319 11.30 -21.38 -6.53
C SER A 319 12.24 -22.44 -7.07
N THR A 320 13.30 -22.01 -7.73
CA THR A 320 14.35 -22.89 -8.24
C THR A 320 15.70 -22.23 -8.06
N LYS A 321 16.72 -23.05 -7.82
CA LYS A 321 18.13 -22.64 -7.84
C LYS A 321 18.80 -23.05 -9.14
N LEU A 322 19.76 -22.25 -9.56
CA LEU A 322 20.64 -22.53 -10.69
C LEU A 322 22.00 -23.04 -10.15
N ASP A 323 22.64 -23.87 -10.90
CA ASP A 323 23.95 -24.41 -10.51
C ASP A 323 25.04 -23.33 -10.41
N ASN A 324 24.93 -22.29 -11.23
CA ASN A 324 25.83 -21.15 -11.22
C ASN A 324 25.04 -19.82 -11.33
N PRO A 325 25.52 -18.77 -10.65
CA PRO A 325 24.95 -17.42 -10.82
C PRO A 325 25.10 -16.96 -12.29
N THR A 326 24.02 -16.38 -12.84
CA THR A 326 24.00 -15.95 -14.23
C THR A 326 23.06 -14.73 -14.44
N ASN A 327 23.29 -13.99 -15.51
CA ASN A 327 22.34 -13.04 -16.11
C ASN A 327 22.05 -13.38 -17.59
N LEU A 328 22.36 -14.61 -18.01
CA LEU A 328 22.14 -15.04 -19.38
C LEU A 328 20.65 -15.19 -19.67
N GLY A 329 20.09 -14.31 -20.52
CA GLY A 329 18.66 -14.23 -20.81
C GLY A 329 18.06 -15.54 -21.29
N SER A 330 18.69 -16.22 -22.23
CA SER A 330 18.21 -17.50 -22.77
C SER A 330 18.07 -18.58 -21.69
N GLN A 331 18.93 -18.57 -20.67
CA GLN A 331 18.86 -19.49 -19.56
C GLN A 331 17.75 -19.12 -18.58
N LEU A 332 17.69 -17.86 -18.14
CA LEU A 332 16.71 -17.39 -17.16
C LEU A 332 15.28 -17.46 -17.69
N ILE A 333 15.05 -17.08 -18.95
CA ILE A 333 13.74 -17.20 -19.60
C ILE A 333 13.29 -18.66 -19.67
N LYS A 334 14.20 -19.57 -20.04
CA LYS A 334 13.92 -21.02 -20.08
C LYS A 334 13.58 -21.56 -18.68
N VAL A 335 14.33 -21.14 -17.67
CA VAL A 335 14.10 -21.55 -16.26
C VAL A 335 12.75 -21.04 -15.77
N ALA A 336 12.41 -19.77 -16.04
CA ALA A 336 11.12 -19.20 -15.68
C ALA A 336 9.95 -19.92 -16.34
N ALA A 337 10.05 -20.21 -17.65
CA ALA A 337 9.05 -20.97 -18.37
C ALA A 337 8.89 -22.40 -17.83
N THR A 338 10.00 -23.06 -17.51
CA THR A 338 9.99 -24.42 -16.93
C THR A 338 9.35 -24.42 -15.54
N LEU A 339 9.70 -23.43 -14.70
CA LEU A 339 9.09 -23.30 -13.37
C LEU A 339 7.60 -23.05 -13.46
N PHE A 340 7.15 -22.18 -14.39
CA PHE A 340 5.72 -21.98 -14.66
C PHE A 340 5.04 -23.29 -15.08
N ASP A 341 5.64 -24.05 -15.99
CA ASP A 341 5.10 -25.34 -16.46
C ASP A 341 4.96 -26.38 -15.33
N GLN A 342 5.78 -26.25 -14.27
CA GLN A 342 5.77 -27.15 -13.11
C GLN A 342 4.69 -26.78 -12.07
N ILE A 343 4.47 -25.49 -11.85
CA ILE A 343 3.61 -25.03 -10.74
C ILE A 343 2.22 -24.62 -11.17
N ALA A 344 2.04 -24.15 -12.42
CA ALA A 344 0.77 -23.58 -12.86
C ALA A 344 -0.25 -24.67 -13.24
N ASP A 345 -1.49 -24.47 -12.80
CA ASP A 345 -2.62 -25.31 -13.22
C ASP A 345 -3.04 -24.93 -14.64
N LYS A 346 -2.90 -25.88 -15.58
CA LYS A 346 -3.19 -25.68 -17.01
C LYS A 346 -4.66 -25.48 -17.33
N THR A 347 -5.54 -25.80 -16.39
CA THR A 347 -7.00 -25.72 -16.56
C THR A 347 -7.57 -24.38 -16.13
N LEU A 348 -6.76 -23.55 -15.43
CA LEU A 348 -7.17 -22.27 -14.89
C LEU A 348 -6.68 -21.11 -15.76
N THR A 349 -7.45 -20.03 -15.74
CA THR A 349 -7.03 -18.74 -16.28
C THR A 349 -6.29 -17.93 -15.20
N VAL A 350 -5.25 -17.22 -15.63
CA VAL A 350 -4.42 -16.34 -14.79
C VAL A 350 -4.95 -14.93 -14.87
#